data_d857abfe6f47264952a95622ed8dabc8
#
_entry.id   d857abfe6f47264952a95622ed8dabc8
#
_cell.length_a   1.000
_cell.length_b   1.000
_cell.length_c   1.000
_cell.angle_alpha   90.00
_cell.angle_beta   90.00
_cell.angle_gamma   90.00
#
_symmetry.space_group_name_H-M   'P 1'
#
loop_
_entity.id
_entity.type
_entity.pdbx_description
1 polymer ?
#
loop_
_entity_poly.entity_id
_entity_poly.type
_entity_poly.pdbx_seq_one_letter_code
_entity_poly.pdbx_strand_id
1 'polypeptide(L)'
;MNDIYDIAIIGGGPAGLSAALTARIRGQKVALFEHLDFSRKLQRAHDVDNYLGMPHRTGTDIMREMADHVLAHKPDVIREKVISVFPGKKDFTIACKEEMYTASAVIIATGVTSSKLFDGEKQLLGKGVSYCATCDGMFFRGKTVAVISYGQEGESDACYLANLCKEVYYIPQYRADMNLRADNIIVENVVPRRIEGEKKTERLVTNKGELAVDGVFIIRESDPVENLVRGLTLDGTHIAVDRQMRTNIKGLYACGDNTGRPYQVSKAVGEGLVAALSAVEYLHEQANTAES
;
A
#
# COMPACT_ATOMS: atom_id res chain seq x y z
N MET A 1 2.84 26.68 1.80
CA MET A 1 1.96 25.91 0.90
C MET A 1 2.74 24.69 0.50
N ASN A 2 2.23 23.49 0.78
CA ASN A 2 2.91 22.29 0.29
C ASN A 2 2.89 22.33 -1.24
N ASP A 3 4.04 22.13 -1.86
CA ASP A 3 4.19 22.09 -3.30
C ASP A 3 3.31 20.99 -3.90
N ILE A 4 2.47 21.33 -4.88
CA ILE A 4 1.62 20.37 -5.58
C ILE A 4 2.50 19.55 -6.54
N TYR A 5 2.37 18.22 -6.52
CA TYR A 5 2.95 17.33 -7.51
C TYR A 5 2.06 17.23 -8.75
N ASP A 6 2.67 17.06 -9.90
CA ASP A 6 1.92 16.78 -11.12
C ASP A 6 1.33 15.36 -11.03
N ILE A 7 2.18 14.39 -10.64
CA ILE A 7 1.79 12.99 -10.52
C ILE A 7 2.30 12.39 -9.21
N ALA A 8 1.41 11.82 -8.41
CA ALA A 8 1.74 10.96 -7.28
C ALA A 8 1.65 9.49 -7.70
N ILE A 9 2.70 8.72 -7.43
CA ILE A 9 2.77 7.28 -7.74
C ILE A 9 2.87 6.52 -6.43
N ILE A 10 1.94 5.59 -6.19
CA ILE A 10 1.84 4.85 -4.94
C ILE A 10 2.33 3.42 -5.16
N GLY A 11 3.52 3.12 -4.65
CA GLY A 11 4.21 1.83 -4.77
C GLY A 11 5.41 1.87 -5.70
N GLY A 12 6.57 1.46 -5.19
CA GLY A 12 7.87 1.41 -5.89
C GLY A 12 8.20 0.04 -6.49
N GLY A 13 7.19 -0.75 -6.88
CA GLY A 13 7.39 -1.97 -7.66
C GLY A 13 7.70 -1.67 -9.14
N PRO A 14 7.90 -2.71 -9.98
CA PRO A 14 8.21 -2.54 -11.40
C PRO A 14 7.25 -1.61 -12.15
N ALA A 15 5.95 -1.66 -11.83
CA ALA A 15 4.94 -0.79 -12.43
C ALA A 15 5.12 0.67 -12.02
N GLY A 16 5.27 0.94 -10.71
CA GLY A 16 5.46 2.30 -10.20
C GLY A 16 6.79 2.91 -10.63
N LEU A 17 7.86 2.12 -10.67
CA LEU A 17 9.16 2.57 -11.18
C LEU A 17 9.08 2.93 -12.67
N SER A 18 8.42 2.10 -13.49
CA SER A 18 8.20 2.39 -14.91
C SER A 18 7.38 3.67 -15.11
N ALA A 19 6.33 3.85 -14.31
CA ALA A 19 5.51 5.05 -14.32
C ALA A 19 6.33 6.30 -13.92
N ALA A 20 7.13 6.21 -12.84
CA ALA A 20 7.96 7.30 -12.36
C ALA A 20 9.01 7.73 -13.39
N LEU A 21 9.71 6.77 -13.98
CA LEU A 21 10.68 7.03 -15.04
C LEU A 21 10.03 7.76 -16.22
N THR A 22 8.91 7.23 -16.71
CA THR A 22 8.20 7.80 -17.85
C THR A 22 7.72 9.21 -17.56
N ALA A 23 7.10 9.46 -16.42
CA ALA A 23 6.61 10.76 -16.03
C ALA A 23 7.76 11.78 -15.86
N ARG A 24 8.90 11.37 -15.25
CA ARG A 24 10.09 12.22 -15.12
C ARG A 24 10.72 12.59 -16.46
N ILE A 25 10.84 11.62 -17.40
CA ILE A 25 11.31 11.88 -18.77
C ILE A 25 10.38 12.86 -19.50
N ARG A 26 9.08 12.85 -19.19
CA ARG A 26 8.10 13.81 -19.70
C ARG A 26 8.07 15.14 -18.97
N GLY A 27 9.02 15.41 -18.07
CA GLY A 27 9.20 16.67 -17.37
C GLY A 27 8.26 16.90 -16.19
N GLN A 28 7.49 15.89 -15.77
CA GLN A 28 6.55 16.05 -14.66
C GLN A 28 7.24 16.08 -13.29
N LYS A 29 6.70 16.82 -12.33
CA LYS A 29 7.07 16.77 -10.92
C LYS A 29 6.41 15.55 -10.27
N VAL A 30 7.21 14.53 -9.91
CA VAL A 30 6.74 13.23 -9.45
C VAL A 30 7.05 12.99 -7.99
N ALA A 31 6.02 12.63 -7.20
CA ALA A 31 6.16 12.00 -5.89
C ALA A 31 6.02 10.48 -6.05
N LEU A 32 7.04 9.72 -5.67
CA LEU A 32 7.00 8.26 -5.59
C LEU A 32 6.92 7.82 -4.14
N PHE A 33 5.77 7.31 -3.73
CA PHE A 33 5.54 6.80 -2.37
C PHE A 33 5.99 5.35 -2.28
N GLU A 34 7.05 5.12 -1.51
CA GLU A 34 7.61 3.79 -1.29
C GLU A 34 8.14 3.67 0.15
N HIS A 35 7.41 2.96 0.99
CA HIS A 35 7.73 2.81 2.42
C HIS A 35 8.59 1.58 2.75
N LEU A 36 8.71 0.65 1.79
CA LEU A 36 9.58 -0.52 1.88
C LEU A 36 10.84 -0.29 1.01
N ASP A 37 11.73 -1.27 0.96
CA ASP A 37 12.86 -1.25 0.04
C ASP A 37 12.44 -1.79 -1.34
N PHE A 38 11.55 -1.05 -2.01
CA PHE A 38 10.95 -1.39 -3.29
C PHE A 38 10.21 -2.76 -3.25
N SER A 39 9.99 -3.43 -4.37
CA SER A 39 9.15 -4.64 -4.39
C SER A 39 9.81 -5.83 -3.71
N ARG A 40 9.53 -6.06 -2.44
CA ARG A 40 9.94 -7.28 -1.71
C ARG A 40 9.45 -8.57 -2.38
N LYS A 41 8.30 -8.52 -3.08
CA LYS A 41 7.75 -9.67 -3.80
C LYS A 41 8.69 -10.13 -4.91
N LEU A 42 9.18 -9.21 -5.73
CA LEU A 42 10.13 -9.55 -6.80
C LEU A 42 11.50 -9.95 -6.22
N GLN A 43 11.98 -9.27 -5.19
CA GLN A 43 13.26 -9.57 -4.54
C GLN A 43 13.36 -11.02 -4.00
N ARG A 44 12.22 -11.67 -3.70
CA ARG A 44 12.18 -13.09 -3.27
C ARG A 44 12.41 -14.09 -4.41
N ALA A 45 12.41 -13.64 -5.67
CA ALA A 45 12.68 -14.52 -6.81
C ALA A 45 14.19 -14.77 -6.93
N HIS A 46 14.58 -16.03 -6.85
CA HIS A 46 15.99 -16.45 -6.92
C HIS A 46 16.54 -16.42 -8.34
N ASP A 47 15.69 -16.68 -9.33
CA ASP A 47 16.01 -16.63 -10.77
C ASP A 47 14.79 -16.12 -11.54
N VAL A 48 15.02 -15.15 -12.40
CA VAL A 48 14.03 -14.57 -13.31
C VAL A 48 14.60 -14.64 -14.71
N ASP A 49 14.12 -15.60 -15.51
CA ASP A 49 14.57 -15.83 -16.88
C ASP A 49 13.57 -15.33 -17.94
N ASN A 50 12.40 -14.90 -17.51
CA ASN A 50 11.32 -14.46 -18.41
C ASN A 50 11.15 -12.93 -18.51
N TYR A 51 12.12 -12.14 -18.03
CA TYR A 51 12.14 -10.70 -18.25
C TYR A 51 13.10 -10.35 -19.38
N LEU A 52 12.53 -10.01 -20.53
CA LEU A 52 13.28 -9.77 -21.77
C LEU A 52 14.40 -8.74 -21.57
N GLY A 53 15.62 -9.12 -21.95
CA GLY A 53 16.83 -8.31 -21.82
C GLY A 53 17.62 -8.53 -20.54
N MET A 54 17.10 -9.27 -19.56
CA MET A 54 17.75 -9.56 -18.28
C MET A 54 17.65 -11.07 -17.93
N PRO A 55 18.27 -11.96 -18.74
CA PRO A 55 18.19 -13.40 -18.48
C PRO A 55 18.99 -13.79 -17.22
N HIS A 56 18.51 -14.80 -16.51
CA HIS A 56 19.18 -15.40 -15.33
C HIS A 56 19.62 -14.37 -14.28
N ARG A 57 18.71 -13.47 -13.92
CA ARG A 57 18.93 -12.48 -12.86
C ARG A 57 18.13 -12.80 -11.62
N THR A 58 18.66 -12.48 -10.46
CA THR A 58 17.85 -12.49 -9.24
C THR A 58 16.84 -11.35 -9.26
N GLY A 59 15.69 -11.54 -8.61
CA GLY A 59 14.73 -10.45 -8.46
C GLY A 59 15.29 -9.25 -7.72
N THR A 60 16.23 -9.46 -6.80
CA THR A 60 16.98 -8.39 -6.11
C THR A 60 17.81 -7.56 -7.08
N ASP A 61 18.55 -8.20 -8.01
CA ASP A 61 19.37 -7.48 -8.98
C ASP A 61 18.50 -6.66 -9.95
N ILE A 62 17.41 -7.26 -10.45
CA ILE A 62 16.45 -6.56 -11.31
C ILE A 62 15.88 -5.33 -10.59
N MET A 63 15.43 -5.47 -9.34
CA MET A 63 14.86 -4.35 -8.59
C MET A 63 15.87 -3.25 -8.34
N ARG A 64 17.13 -3.60 -8.03
CA ARG A 64 18.19 -2.62 -7.83
C ARG A 64 18.46 -1.84 -9.12
N GLU A 65 18.63 -2.51 -10.25
CA GLU A 65 18.90 -1.85 -11.53
C GLU A 65 17.73 -0.94 -11.97
N MET A 66 16.47 -1.38 -11.74
CA MET A 66 15.29 -0.56 -11.99
C MET A 66 15.25 0.68 -11.09
N ALA A 67 15.49 0.49 -9.80
CA ALA A 67 15.46 1.59 -8.82
C ALA A 67 16.58 2.61 -9.12
N ASP A 68 17.81 2.16 -9.35
CA ASP A 68 18.95 3.03 -9.67
C ASP A 68 18.68 3.86 -10.93
N HIS A 69 18.09 3.24 -11.97
CA HIS A 69 17.69 3.94 -13.18
C HIS A 69 16.68 5.06 -12.91
N VAL A 70 15.64 4.77 -12.14
CA VAL A 70 14.60 5.76 -11.82
C VAL A 70 15.15 6.88 -10.92
N LEU A 71 15.96 6.54 -9.92
CA LEU A 71 16.56 7.52 -9.00
C LEU A 71 17.52 8.50 -9.71
N ALA A 72 18.17 8.07 -10.79
CA ALA A 72 18.97 8.96 -11.66
C ALA A 72 18.12 10.09 -12.30
N HIS A 73 16.80 9.89 -12.47
CA HIS A 73 15.86 10.90 -12.97
C HIS A 73 15.23 11.76 -11.85
N LYS A 74 15.65 11.57 -10.60
CA LYS A 74 15.33 12.40 -9.43
C LYS A 74 13.83 12.62 -9.21
N PRO A 75 12.99 11.56 -9.10
CA PRO A 75 11.67 11.73 -8.51
C PRO A 75 11.83 12.03 -7.00
N ASP A 76 10.86 12.71 -6.40
CA ASP A 76 10.83 12.85 -4.96
C ASP A 76 10.34 11.54 -4.35
N VAL A 77 11.24 10.78 -3.72
CA VAL A 77 10.91 9.51 -3.07
C VAL A 77 10.47 9.78 -1.64
N ILE A 78 9.21 9.50 -1.36
CA ILE A 78 8.58 9.69 -0.05
C ILE A 78 8.52 8.33 0.65
N ARG A 79 9.29 8.19 1.75
CA ARG A 79 9.42 6.95 2.52
C ARG A 79 8.30 6.77 3.54
N GLU A 80 7.06 7.04 3.12
CA GLU A 80 5.88 6.89 3.93
C GLU A 80 4.85 5.96 3.28
N LYS A 81 4.10 5.23 4.12
CA LYS A 81 2.96 4.43 3.65
C LYS A 81 1.78 5.35 3.41
N VAL A 82 1.22 5.32 2.19
CA VAL A 82 -0.04 5.98 1.89
C VAL A 82 -1.19 5.19 2.52
N ILE A 83 -2.00 5.86 3.31
CA ILE A 83 -3.15 5.29 4.03
C ILE A 83 -4.43 5.45 3.22
N SER A 84 -4.63 6.64 2.64
CA SER A 84 -5.82 6.95 1.84
C SER A 84 -5.53 8.02 0.79
N VAL A 85 -6.29 7.96 -0.29
CA VAL A 85 -6.31 8.97 -1.35
C VAL A 85 -7.72 9.53 -1.46
N PHE A 86 -7.85 10.84 -1.35
CA PHE A 86 -9.11 11.55 -1.42
C PHE A 86 -9.19 12.34 -2.72
N PRO A 87 -10.05 11.95 -3.67
CA PRO A 87 -10.32 12.73 -4.87
C PRO A 87 -10.97 14.07 -4.49
N GLY A 88 -10.36 15.17 -4.91
CA GLY A 88 -10.89 16.51 -4.82
C GLY A 88 -11.57 16.96 -6.13
N LYS A 89 -11.84 18.26 -6.29
CA LYS A 89 -12.42 18.80 -7.52
C LYS A 89 -11.41 18.89 -8.67
N LYS A 90 -10.15 19.19 -8.37
CA LYS A 90 -9.07 19.36 -9.35
C LYS A 90 -7.85 18.50 -9.03
N ASP A 91 -7.64 18.20 -7.75
CA ASP A 91 -6.46 17.56 -7.21
C ASP A 91 -6.86 16.39 -6.33
N PHE A 92 -5.87 15.60 -5.94
CA PHE A 92 -5.98 14.51 -4.98
C PHE A 92 -5.21 14.87 -3.72
N THR A 93 -5.80 14.58 -2.56
CA THR A 93 -5.08 14.60 -1.29
C THR A 93 -4.62 13.18 -0.96
N ILE A 94 -3.32 13.01 -0.75
CA ILE A 94 -2.68 11.75 -0.39
C ILE A 94 -2.34 11.82 1.09
N ALA A 95 -3.02 11.02 1.90
CA ALA A 95 -2.80 10.95 3.34
C ALA A 95 -1.79 9.85 3.68
N CYS A 96 -0.70 10.24 4.30
CA CYS A 96 0.30 9.36 4.88
C CYS A 96 0.18 9.34 6.42
N LYS A 97 1.09 8.62 7.08
CA LYS A 97 1.08 8.51 8.54
C LYS A 97 1.40 9.85 9.22
N GLU A 98 2.33 10.60 8.69
CA GLU A 98 2.84 11.84 9.28
C GLU A 98 2.38 13.08 8.54
N GLU A 99 2.30 13.03 7.21
CA GLU A 99 2.02 14.18 6.38
C GLU A 99 0.91 13.93 5.35
N MET A 100 0.40 15.02 4.79
CA MET A 100 -0.52 15.00 3.65
C MET A 100 0.14 15.67 2.46
N TYR A 101 -0.06 15.08 1.28
CA TYR A 101 0.49 15.57 0.02
C TYR A 101 -0.65 15.86 -0.96
N THR A 102 -0.37 16.68 -1.95
CA THR A 102 -1.35 17.02 -3.00
C THR A 102 -0.74 16.72 -4.37
N ALA A 103 -1.54 16.13 -5.27
CA ALA A 103 -1.13 15.87 -6.64
C ALA A 103 -2.30 16.05 -7.61
N SER A 104 -2.01 16.49 -8.84
CA SER A 104 -3.03 16.71 -9.89
C SER A 104 -3.49 15.38 -10.53
N ALA A 105 -2.65 14.36 -10.52
CA ALA A 105 -2.98 13.00 -10.94
C ALA A 105 -2.37 11.96 -10.01
N VAL A 106 -2.98 10.76 -9.92
CA VAL A 106 -2.49 9.67 -9.07
C VAL A 106 -2.41 8.37 -9.86
N ILE A 107 -1.34 7.62 -9.67
CA ILE A 107 -1.15 6.27 -10.22
C ILE A 107 -1.00 5.27 -9.06
N ILE A 108 -1.94 4.33 -8.96
CA ILE A 108 -1.89 3.25 -7.97
C ILE A 108 -1.09 2.08 -8.55
N ALA A 109 0.06 1.78 -7.96
CA ALA A 109 0.98 0.71 -8.36
C ALA A 109 1.36 -0.21 -7.18
N THR A 110 0.43 -0.39 -6.24
CA THR A 110 0.65 -1.09 -4.97
C THR A 110 0.80 -2.61 -5.10
N GLY A 111 0.58 -3.15 -6.30
CA GLY A 111 0.57 -4.60 -6.51
C GLY A 111 -0.65 -5.27 -5.87
N VAL A 112 -0.54 -6.56 -5.57
CA VAL A 112 -1.62 -7.33 -4.93
C VAL A 112 -1.29 -7.59 -3.47
N THR A 113 -2.31 -7.49 -2.62
CA THR A 113 -2.23 -7.91 -1.22
C THR A 113 -1.94 -9.40 -1.15
N SER A 114 -0.88 -9.79 -0.48
CA SER A 114 -0.43 -11.19 -0.39
C SER A 114 -1.26 -12.04 0.57
N SER A 115 -2.05 -11.43 1.44
CA SER A 115 -2.85 -12.11 2.46
C SER A 115 -4.34 -12.02 2.17
N LYS A 116 -5.03 -13.18 2.31
CA LYS A 116 -6.49 -13.25 2.26
C LYS A 116 -7.08 -12.43 3.42
N LEU A 117 -8.20 -11.77 3.17
CA LEU A 117 -8.95 -11.10 4.23
C LEU A 117 -9.50 -12.13 5.22
N PHE A 118 -9.56 -11.76 6.49
CA PHE A 118 -10.20 -12.57 7.52
C PHE A 118 -11.73 -12.48 7.42
N ASP A 119 -12.42 -13.52 7.82
CA ASP A 119 -13.85 -13.43 8.05
C ASP A 119 -14.10 -12.41 9.18
N GLY A 120 -15.06 -11.50 9.00
CA GLY A 120 -15.34 -10.40 9.92
C GLY A 120 -14.51 -9.12 9.68
N GLU A 121 -13.38 -9.19 8.95
CA GLU A 121 -12.50 -8.05 8.75
C GLU A 121 -13.21 -6.84 8.11
N LYS A 122 -13.91 -7.05 6.98
CA LYS A 122 -14.64 -5.96 6.30
C LYS A 122 -15.81 -5.42 7.11
N GLN A 123 -16.56 -6.29 7.77
CA GLN A 123 -17.74 -5.92 8.56
C GLN A 123 -17.40 -5.08 9.79
N LEU A 124 -16.22 -5.35 10.38
CA LEU A 124 -15.76 -4.72 11.60
C LEU A 124 -14.72 -3.61 11.37
N LEU A 125 -14.36 -3.32 10.11
CA LEU A 125 -13.48 -2.21 9.77
C LEU A 125 -14.07 -0.88 10.25
N GLY A 126 -13.29 -0.11 11.02
CA GLY A 126 -13.74 1.10 11.72
C GLY A 126 -14.65 0.84 12.93
N LYS A 127 -14.93 -0.44 13.24
CA LYS A 127 -15.69 -0.87 14.43
C LYS A 127 -14.84 -1.76 15.35
N GLY A 128 -13.55 -1.53 15.35
CA GLY A 128 -12.58 -2.29 16.11
C GLY A 128 -11.50 -2.95 15.25
N VAL A 129 -11.70 -3.12 13.96
CA VAL A 129 -10.64 -3.49 13.01
C VAL A 129 -10.03 -2.23 12.40
N SER A 130 -8.70 -2.17 12.35
CA SER A 130 -7.94 -1.07 11.76
C SER A 130 -6.70 -1.57 11.01
N TYR A 131 -6.22 -0.78 10.04
CA TYR A 131 -4.97 -0.99 9.31
C TYR A 131 -3.89 0.04 9.67
N CYS A 132 -4.21 0.98 10.57
CA CYS A 132 -3.31 2.07 10.96
C CYS A 132 -3.30 2.25 12.47
N ALA A 133 -2.26 1.78 13.13
CA ALA A 133 -2.12 1.92 14.58
C ALA A 133 -2.06 3.40 15.02
N THR A 134 -1.34 4.22 14.30
CA THR A 134 -1.19 5.66 14.62
C THR A 134 -2.50 6.43 14.44
N CYS A 135 -3.29 6.09 13.41
CA CYS A 135 -4.56 6.77 13.13
C CYS A 135 -5.62 6.46 14.19
N ASP A 136 -5.75 5.20 14.58
CA ASP A 136 -6.87 4.72 15.38
C ASP A 136 -6.50 4.31 16.80
N GLY A 137 -5.20 4.20 17.14
CA GLY A 137 -4.73 3.70 18.43
C GLY A 137 -5.30 4.43 19.63
N MET A 138 -5.52 5.75 19.51
CA MET A 138 -6.10 6.56 20.59
C MET A 138 -7.51 6.10 21.02
N PHE A 139 -8.30 5.52 20.12
CA PHE A 139 -9.63 4.97 20.45
C PHE A 139 -9.57 3.70 21.31
N PHE A 140 -8.39 3.12 21.44
CA PHE A 140 -8.14 1.89 22.21
C PHE A 140 -7.36 2.13 23.51
N ARG A 141 -7.24 3.37 23.95
CA ARG A 141 -6.57 3.69 25.21
C ARG A 141 -7.15 2.90 26.38
N GLY A 142 -6.28 2.20 27.12
CA GLY A 142 -6.64 1.36 28.27
C GLY A 142 -7.40 0.06 27.92
N LYS A 143 -7.53 -0.29 26.64
CA LYS A 143 -8.18 -1.52 26.17
C LYS A 143 -7.18 -2.59 25.78
N THR A 144 -7.64 -3.80 25.53
CA THR A 144 -6.85 -4.92 25.02
C THR A 144 -6.99 -5.01 23.49
N VAL A 145 -5.87 -5.08 22.79
CA VAL A 145 -5.86 -5.15 21.32
C VAL A 145 -4.98 -6.28 20.81
N ALA A 146 -5.24 -6.75 19.58
CA ALA A 146 -4.36 -7.64 18.84
C ALA A 146 -3.71 -6.90 17.66
N VAL A 147 -2.44 -7.18 17.40
CA VAL A 147 -1.70 -6.73 16.22
C VAL A 147 -1.31 -7.94 15.42
N ILE A 148 -1.95 -8.16 14.27
CA ILE A 148 -1.58 -9.21 13.32
C ILE A 148 -0.61 -8.58 12.32
N SER A 149 0.64 -9.02 12.32
CA SER A 149 1.67 -8.44 11.45
C SER A 149 2.25 -9.44 10.46
N TYR A 150 2.32 -9.02 9.20
CA TYR A 150 2.92 -9.79 8.09
C TYR A 150 4.37 -9.37 7.79
N GLY A 151 4.92 -8.42 8.54
CA GLY A 151 6.29 -7.95 8.42
C GLY A 151 6.78 -7.25 9.69
N GLN A 152 8.07 -6.91 9.75
CA GLN A 152 8.69 -6.28 10.91
C GLN A 152 8.15 -4.87 11.24
N GLU A 153 7.56 -4.18 10.26
CA GLU A 153 6.94 -2.85 10.44
C GLU A 153 5.87 -2.85 11.53
N GLY A 154 5.17 -3.97 11.75
CA GLY A 154 4.19 -4.10 12.81
C GLY A 154 4.77 -4.11 14.23
N GLU A 155 6.08 -4.31 14.40
CA GLU A 155 6.73 -4.23 15.72
C GLU A 155 6.70 -2.81 16.27
N SER A 156 6.96 -1.81 15.42
CA SER A 156 6.88 -0.39 15.80
C SER A 156 5.44 0.01 16.15
N ASP A 157 4.46 -0.50 15.40
CA ASP A 157 3.05 -0.25 15.65
C ASP A 157 2.57 -0.91 16.95
N ALA A 158 3.05 -2.13 17.25
CA ALA A 158 2.77 -2.79 18.52
C ALA A 158 3.37 -2.03 19.72
N CYS A 159 4.61 -1.56 19.61
CA CYS A 159 5.25 -0.74 20.63
C CYS A 159 4.51 0.61 20.84
N TYR A 160 4.04 1.24 19.77
CA TYR A 160 3.21 2.44 19.86
C TYR A 160 1.90 2.17 20.61
N LEU A 161 1.19 1.10 20.23
CA LEU A 161 -0.06 0.70 20.89
C LEU A 161 0.16 0.30 22.36
N ALA A 162 1.29 -0.29 22.70
CA ALA A 162 1.62 -0.65 24.08
C ALA A 162 1.69 0.57 25.03
N ASN A 163 2.05 1.76 24.51
CA ASN A 163 2.02 3.01 25.28
C ASN A 163 0.60 3.53 25.52
N LEU A 164 -0.39 3.05 24.80
CA LEU A 164 -1.78 3.51 24.87
C LEU A 164 -2.70 2.48 25.52
N CYS A 165 -2.52 1.21 25.16
CA CYS A 165 -3.40 0.12 25.49
C CYS A 165 -3.03 -0.53 26.84
N LYS A 166 -3.99 -1.23 27.42
CA LYS A 166 -3.75 -2.04 28.63
C LYS A 166 -2.85 -3.23 28.29
N GLU A 167 -3.11 -3.88 27.15
CA GLU A 167 -2.44 -5.10 26.72
C GLU A 167 -2.46 -5.20 25.20
N VAL A 168 -1.38 -5.70 24.62
CA VAL A 168 -1.23 -5.89 23.16
C VAL A 168 -0.83 -7.33 22.87
N TYR A 169 -1.70 -8.10 22.22
CA TYR A 169 -1.35 -9.39 21.66
C TYR A 169 -0.66 -9.17 20.32
N TYR A 170 0.63 -9.46 20.23
CA TYR A 170 1.38 -9.39 18.98
C TYR A 170 1.41 -10.76 18.29
N ILE A 171 0.88 -10.84 17.06
CA ILE A 171 0.67 -12.09 16.32
C ILE A 171 1.45 -12.02 15.01
N PRO A 172 2.75 -12.38 15.03
CA PRO A 172 3.59 -12.35 13.83
C PRO A 172 3.19 -13.46 12.86
N GLN A 173 3.01 -13.10 11.60
CA GLN A 173 2.80 -14.04 10.48
C GLN A 173 4.07 -14.09 9.59
N TYR A 174 5.22 -13.78 10.14
CA TYR A 174 6.55 -13.81 9.52
C TYR A 174 7.57 -14.44 10.48
N ARG A 175 8.77 -14.72 9.98
CA ARG A 175 9.87 -15.28 10.78
C ARG A 175 11.02 -14.29 10.78
N ALA A 176 11.30 -13.71 11.93
CA ALA A 176 12.51 -12.90 12.19
C ALA A 176 12.71 -12.79 13.70
N ASP A 177 13.90 -12.36 14.11
CA ASP A 177 14.13 -11.92 15.49
C ASP A 177 13.33 -10.64 15.72
N MET A 178 12.50 -10.63 16.78
CA MET A 178 11.61 -9.54 17.09
C MET A 178 12.25 -8.57 18.06
N ASN A 179 12.05 -7.27 17.84
CA ASN A 179 12.53 -6.18 18.70
C ASN A 179 11.36 -5.45 19.38
N LEU A 180 10.64 -6.16 20.23
CA LEU A 180 9.53 -5.63 21.01
C LEU A 180 10.03 -5.13 22.37
N ARG A 181 9.70 -3.89 22.74
CA ARG A 181 10.25 -3.22 23.93
C ARG A 181 9.17 -2.69 24.86
N ALA A 182 8.20 -3.55 25.24
CA ALA A 182 7.18 -3.19 26.19
C ALA A 182 6.69 -4.43 26.96
N ASP A 183 6.53 -4.31 28.29
CA ASP A 183 6.17 -5.42 29.15
C ASP A 183 4.71 -5.90 28.99
N ASN A 184 3.85 -5.06 28.43
CA ASN A 184 2.45 -5.37 28.15
C ASN A 184 2.20 -5.89 26.71
N ILE A 185 3.26 -6.24 25.97
CA ILE A 185 3.15 -6.95 24.71
C ILE A 185 3.30 -8.45 24.96
N ILE A 186 2.27 -9.22 24.59
CA ILE A 186 2.26 -10.67 24.65
C ILE A 186 2.40 -11.20 23.23
N VAL A 187 3.50 -11.92 22.94
CA VAL A 187 3.72 -12.53 21.64
C VAL A 187 2.98 -13.85 21.55
N GLU A 188 2.03 -13.93 20.59
CA GLU A 188 1.23 -15.12 20.34
C GLU A 188 1.58 -15.74 18.99
N ASN A 189 2.26 -16.89 19.01
CA ASN A 189 2.58 -17.66 17.81
C ASN A 189 1.38 -18.54 17.40
N VAL A 190 0.35 -17.89 16.86
CA VAL A 190 -0.90 -18.48 16.41
C VAL A 190 -1.24 -18.05 14.99
N VAL A 191 -2.15 -18.79 14.35
CA VAL A 191 -2.68 -18.45 13.04
C VAL A 191 -4.07 -17.83 13.23
N PRO A 192 -4.27 -16.54 12.93
CA PRO A 192 -5.59 -15.92 13.01
C PRO A 192 -6.52 -16.54 11.95
N ARG A 193 -7.80 -16.67 12.28
CA ARG A 193 -8.84 -17.28 11.43
C ARG A 193 -9.94 -16.33 11.08
N ARG A 194 -10.57 -15.70 12.09
CA ARG A 194 -11.68 -14.76 11.91
C ARG A 194 -11.77 -13.78 13.07
N ILE A 195 -12.40 -12.65 12.83
CA ILE A 195 -12.64 -11.59 13.81
C ILE A 195 -14.14 -11.55 14.07
N GLU A 196 -14.55 -11.58 15.31
CA GLU A 196 -15.95 -11.66 15.71
C GLU A 196 -16.36 -10.51 16.64
N GLY A 197 -17.64 -10.15 16.55
CA GLY A 197 -18.34 -9.17 17.35
C GLY A 197 -19.62 -8.74 16.65
N GLU A 198 -20.64 -8.35 17.41
CA GLU A 198 -21.93 -7.89 16.85
C GLU A 198 -21.87 -6.44 16.34
N LYS A 199 -21.55 -5.50 17.23
CA LYS A 199 -21.50 -4.06 16.94
C LYS A 199 -20.08 -3.54 16.78
N LYS A 200 -19.14 -4.19 17.42
CA LYS A 200 -17.72 -3.90 17.42
C LYS A 200 -16.93 -5.19 17.57
N THR A 201 -15.62 -5.13 17.39
CA THR A 201 -14.73 -6.26 17.67
C THR A 201 -14.83 -6.65 19.14
N GLU A 202 -14.95 -7.95 19.39
CA GLU A 202 -15.05 -8.54 20.73
C GLU A 202 -14.00 -9.64 20.94
N ARG A 203 -13.63 -10.36 19.85
CA ARG A 203 -12.62 -11.41 19.92
C ARG A 203 -11.96 -11.69 18.59
N LEU A 204 -10.74 -12.21 18.66
CA LEU A 204 -10.00 -12.80 17.56
C LEU A 204 -9.94 -14.32 17.73
N VAL A 205 -10.50 -15.05 16.78
CA VAL A 205 -10.44 -16.53 16.76
C VAL A 205 -9.17 -16.96 16.04
N THR A 206 -8.43 -17.87 16.65
CA THR A 206 -7.16 -18.40 16.15
C THR A 206 -7.23 -19.93 16.02
N ASN A 207 -6.17 -20.52 15.50
CA ASN A 207 -6.02 -21.99 15.44
C ASN A 207 -5.81 -22.66 16.81
N LYS A 208 -5.58 -21.88 17.88
CA LYS A 208 -5.34 -22.40 19.25
C LYS A 208 -6.36 -21.93 20.27
N GLY A 209 -7.40 -21.20 19.85
CA GLY A 209 -8.43 -20.67 20.75
C GLY A 209 -8.82 -19.25 20.39
N GLU A 210 -9.44 -18.57 21.34
CA GLU A 210 -9.96 -17.22 21.16
C GLU A 210 -9.22 -16.24 22.06
N LEU A 211 -8.94 -15.05 21.55
CA LEU A 211 -8.39 -13.92 22.31
C LEU A 211 -9.49 -12.86 22.42
N ALA A 212 -9.87 -12.53 23.65
CA ALA A 212 -10.80 -11.43 23.92
C ALA A 212 -10.09 -10.10 23.69
N VAL A 213 -10.54 -9.34 22.69
CA VAL A 213 -9.91 -8.08 22.30
C VAL A 213 -10.94 -7.03 21.90
N ASP A 214 -10.69 -5.78 22.26
CA ASP A 214 -11.51 -4.64 21.87
C ASP A 214 -11.19 -4.15 20.44
N GLY A 215 -10.00 -4.49 19.93
CA GLY A 215 -9.56 -4.11 18.59
C GLY A 215 -8.56 -5.07 17.99
N VAL A 216 -8.51 -5.10 16.65
CA VAL A 216 -7.55 -5.87 15.87
C VAL A 216 -6.91 -4.94 14.84
N PHE A 217 -5.61 -4.74 14.96
CA PHE A 217 -4.80 -4.01 13.99
C PHE A 217 -4.14 -5.02 13.06
N ILE A 218 -4.31 -4.83 11.74
CA ILE A 218 -3.80 -5.77 10.74
C ILE A 218 -2.78 -5.04 9.88
N ILE A 219 -1.52 -5.33 10.09
CA ILE A 219 -0.40 -4.68 9.41
C ILE A 219 0.10 -5.57 8.28
N ARG A 220 -0.10 -5.13 7.04
CA ARG A 220 0.28 -5.81 5.81
C ARG A 220 1.25 -4.96 5.00
N GLU A 221 2.06 -5.60 4.15
CA GLU A 221 2.92 -4.90 3.18
C GLU A 221 2.08 -4.04 2.20
N SER A 222 0.86 -4.48 1.89
CA SER A 222 -0.09 -3.78 1.03
C SER A 222 -1.50 -3.98 1.56
N ASP A 223 -2.24 -2.91 1.72
CA ASP A 223 -3.64 -2.95 2.13
C ASP A 223 -4.57 -3.20 0.94
N PRO A 224 -5.81 -3.69 1.18
CA PRO A 224 -6.81 -3.81 0.13
C PRO A 224 -7.04 -2.46 -0.57
N VAL A 225 -7.02 -2.45 -1.90
CA VAL A 225 -7.10 -1.21 -2.69
C VAL A 225 -8.42 -0.44 -2.51
N GLU A 226 -9.49 -1.14 -2.14
CA GLU A 226 -10.78 -0.52 -1.81
C GLU A 226 -10.73 0.40 -0.58
N ASN A 227 -9.72 0.22 0.28
CA ASN A 227 -9.51 1.08 1.44
C ASN A 227 -8.65 2.30 1.11
N LEU A 228 -7.83 2.18 0.07
CA LEU A 228 -6.96 3.27 -0.37
C LEU A 228 -7.76 4.41 -1.02
N VAL A 229 -8.76 4.08 -1.85
CA VAL A 229 -9.59 5.08 -2.53
C VAL A 229 -11.06 4.66 -2.48
N ARG A 230 -11.90 5.47 -1.84
CA ARG A 230 -13.35 5.22 -1.81
C ARG A 230 -13.98 5.44 -3.18
N GLY A 231 -14.91 4.56 -3.55
CA GLY A 231 -15.65 4.65 -4.81
C GLY A 231 -14.89 4.13 -6.03
N LEU A 232 -13.75 3.48 -5.82
CA LEU A 232 -13.02 2.80 -6.88
C LEU A 232 -13.79 1.56 -7.35
N THR A 233 -13.95 1.43 -8.68
CA THR A 233 -14.59 0.24 -9.26
C THR A 233 -13.58 -0.91 -9.30
N LEU A 234 -14.02 -2.09 -8.86
CA LEU A 234 -13.22 -3.31 -8.86
C LEU A 234 -13.79 -4.35 -9.84
N ASP A 235 -12.90 -5.13 -10.44
CA ASP A 235 -13.19 -6.41 -11.10
C ASP A 235 -12.63 -7.54 -10.21
N GLY A 236 -13.51 -8.17 -9.45
CA GLY A 236 -13.13 -9.10 -8.39
C GLY A 236 -12.33 -8.40 -7.27
N THR A 237 -11.05 -8.71 -7.15
CA THR A 237 -10.13 -8.10 -6.17
C THR A 237 -9.16 -7.11 -6.81
N HIS A 238 -9.31 -6.82 -8.10
CA HIS A 238 -8.43 -5.96 -8.86
C HIS A 238 -9.11 -4.65 -9.21
N ILE A 239 -8.34 -3.61 -9.45
CA ILE A 239 -8.85 -2.32 -9.90
C ILE A 239 -9.27 -2.45 -11.36
N ALA A 240 -10.54 -2.12 -11.65
CA ALA A 240 -11.02 -2.07 -13.03
C ALA A 240 -10.39 -0.87 -13.76
N VAL A 241 -9.72 -1.12 -14.88
CA VAL A 241 -9.12 -0.10 -15.73
C VAL A 241 -9.45 -0.34 -17.19
N ASP A 242 -9.41 0.75 -17.99
CA ASP A 242 -9.46 0.67 -19.44
C ASP A 242 -8.08 0.36 -20.05
N ARG A 243 -7.99 0.39 -21.39
CA ARG A 243 -6.71 0.16 -22.09
C ARG A 243 -5.66 1.24 -21.86
N GLN A 244 -6.06 2.41 -21.41
CA GLN A 244 -5.22 3.54 -21.02
C GLN A 244 -4.89 3.56 -19.53
N MET A 245 -5.17 2.45 -18.82
CA MET A 245 -4.98 2.32 -17.36
C MET A 245 -5.78 3.34 -16.54
N ARG A 246 -6.87 3.92 -17.11
CA ARG A 246 -7.77 4.84 -16.40
C ARG A 246 -8.73 4.06 -15.54
N THR A 247 -8.95 4.54 -14.32
CA THR A 247 -10.01 4.02 -13.44
C THR A 247 -11.34 4.75 -13.72
N ASN A 248 -12.38 4.42 -12.97
CA ASN A 248 -13.64 5.17 -12.98
C ASN A 248 -13.54 6.58 -12.37
N ILE A 249 -12.43 6.93 -11.75
CA ILE A 249 -12.20 8.26 -11.14
C ILE A 249 -11.25 9.04 -12.05
N LYS A 250 -11.71 10.20 -12.55
CA LYS A 250 -10.94 11.05 -13.47
C LYS A 250 -9.63 11.51 -12.82
N GLY A 251 -8.50 11.36 -13.51
CA GLY A 251 -7.15 11.68 -13.01
C GLY A 251 -6.53 10.59 -12.13
N LEU A 252 -7.26 9.48 -11.90
CA LEU A 252 -6.76 8.33 -11.15
C LEU A 252 -6.54 7.14 -12.08
N TYR A 253 -5.35 6.57 -12.00
CA TYR A 253 -4.87 5.45 -12.81
C TYR A 253 -4.44 4.29 -11.93
N ALA A 254 -4.39 3.08 -12.48
CA ALA A 254 -3.82 1.93 -11.80
C ALA A 254 -3.01 1.07 -12.76
N CYS A 255 -1.95 0.41 -12.27
CA CYS A 255 -1.08 -0.41 -13.11
C CYS A 255 -0.37 -1.51 -12.29
N GLY A 256 0.04 -2.56 -12.98
CA GLY A 256 0.72 -3.69 -12.41
C GLY A 256 -0.21 -4.77 -11.90
N ASP A 257 0.22 -5.52 -10.88
CA ASP A 257 -0.53 -6.68 -10.41
C ASP A 257 -1.92 -6.32 -9.83
N ASN A 258 -2.12 -5.09 -9.37
CA ASN A 258 -3.40 -4.63 -8.83
C ASN A 258 -4.51 -4.46 -9.88
N THR A 259 -4.17 -4.47 -11.19
CA THR A 259 -5.14 -4.45 -12.29
C THR A 259 -5.52 -5.82 -12.82
N GLY A 260 -4.91 -6.89 -12.30
CA GLY A 260 -5.23 -8.27 -12.68
C GLY A 260 -4.04 -9.09 -13.19
N ARG A 261 -4.36 -10.34 -13.55
CA ARG A 261 -3.37 -11.28 -14.11
C ARG A 261 -3.03 -10.97 -15.57
N PRO A 262 -1.86 -11.44 -16.06
CA PRO A 262 -0.82 -12.23 -15.37
C PRO A 262 0.06 -11.36 -14.47
N TYR A 263 0.51 -11.91 -13.33
CA TYR A 263 1.44 -11.23 -12.43
C TYR A 263 2.87 -11.39 -12.93
N GLN A 264 3.27 -10.54 -13.87
CA GLN A 264 4.53 -10.60 -14.57
C GLN A 264 5.22 -9.23 -14.58
N VAL A 265 6.55 -9.23 -14.48
CA VAL A 265 7.36 -8.01 -14.51
C VAL A 265 7.12 -7.23 -15.78
N SER A 266 7.12 -7.90 -16.95
CA SER A 266 6.91 -7.28 -18.26
C SER A 266 5.55 -6.58 -18.38
N LYS A 267 4.46 -7.21 -17.86
CA LYS A 267 3.13 -6.59 -17.81
C LYS A 267 3.15 -5.36 -16.90
N ALA A 268 3.72 -5.49 -15.69
CA ALA A 268 3.77 -4.40 -14.72
C ALA A 268 4.52 -3.18 -15.28
N VAL A 269 5.68 -3.40 -15.90
CA VAL A 269 6.47 -2.34 -16.57
C VAL A 269 5.68 -1.69 -17.71
N GLY A 270 5.06 -2.50 -18.58
CA GLY A 270 4.26 -1.99 -19.69
C GLY A 270 3.06 -1.17 -19.26
N GLU A 271 2.31 -1.64 -18.28
CA GLU A 271 1.17 -0.89 -17.73
C GLU A 271 1.58 0.40 -17.00
N GLY A 272 2.72 0.39 -16.30
CA GLY A 272 3.28 1.59 -15.67
C GLY A 272 3.61 2.68 -16.68
N LEU A 273 4.20 2.30 -17.82
CA LEU A 273 4.42 3.19 -18.97
C LEU A 273 3.11 3.79 -19.47
N VAL A 274 2.09 2.95 -19.73
CA VAL A 274 0.79 3.40 -20.26
C VAL A 274 0.09 4.33 -19.27
N ALA A 275 0.05 3.98 -17.99
CA ALA A 275 -0.56 4.81 -16.95
C ALA A 275 0.09 6.20 -16.87
N ALA A 276 1.43 6.27 -16.92
CA ALA A 276 2.14 7.55 -16.89
C ALA A 276 1.86 8.41 -18.12
N LEU A 277 1.87 7.84 -19.32
CA LEU A 277 1.56 8.59 -20.54
C LEU A 277 0.13 9.12 -20.52
N SER A 278 -0.83 8.32 -20.06
CA SER A 278 -2.23 8.74 -19.92
C SER A 278 -2.42 9.84 -18.86
N ALA A 279 -1.66 9.78 -17.76
CA ALA A 279 -1.67 10.83 -16.75
C ALA A 279 -1.08 12.14 -17.28
N VAL A 280 0.01 12.07 -18.05
CA VAL A 280 0.61 13.26 -18.70
C VAL A 280 -0.36 13.89 -19.70
N GLU A 281 -1.03 13.09 -20.52
CA GLU A 281 -2.06 13.58 -21.46
C GLU A 281 -3.18 14.32 -20.72
N TYR A 282 -3.68 13.72 -19.64
CA TYR A 282 -4.70 14.34 -18.77
C TYR A 282 -4.26 15.70 -18.22
N LEU A 283 -3.02 15.82 -17.74
CA LEU A 283 -2.49 17.09 -17.23
C LEU A 283 -2.45 18.18 -18.31
N HIS A 284 -2.04 17.83 -19.53
CA HIS A 284 -2.05 18.77 -20.66
C HIS A 284 -3.48 19.22 -21.01
N GLU A 285 -4.46 18.30 -21.01
CA GLU A 285 -5.87 18.65 -21.24
C GLU A 285 -6.42 19.62 -20.18
N GLN A 286 -6.04 19.40 -18.91
CA GLN A 286 -6.45 20.30 -17.80
C GLN A 286 -5.84 21.69 -17.96
N ALA A 287 -4.58 21.81 -18.33
CA ALA A 287 -3.91 23.07 -18.54
C ALA A 287 -4.60 23.89 -19.67
N ASN A 288 -4.88 23.25 -20.82
CA ASN A 288 -5.55 23.88 -21.95
C ASN A 288 -6.98 24.36 -21.64
N THR A 289 -7.69 23.61 -20.75
CA THR A 289 -9.06 23.99 -20.34
C THR A 289 -9.08 25.13 -19.34
N ALA A 290 -8.00 25.34 -18.60
CA ALA A 290 -7.89 26.45 -17.64
C ALA A 290 -7.53 27.80 -18.31
N GLU A 291 -6.97 27.77 -19.52
CA GLU A 291 -6.60 28.96 -20.30
C GLU A 291 -7.74 29.42 -21.25
N SER A 292 -8.76 28.60 -21.44
CA SER A 292 -9.96 28.91 -22.25
C SER A 292 -11.11 29.41 -21.39
#